data_d37c63295b9c9d9972fee426992d20b1
#
_entry.id   d37c63295b9c9d9972fee426992d20b1
#
_cell.length_a   1.000
_cell.length_b   1.000
_cell.length_c   1.000
_cell.angle_alpha   90.00
_cell.angle_beta   90.00
_cell.angle_gamma   90.00
#
_symmetry.space_group_name_H-M   'P 1'
#
loop_
_entity.id
_entity.type
_entity.pdbx_description
1 polymer ?
#
loop_
_entity_poly.entity_id
_entity_poly.type
_entity_poly.pdbx_seq_one_letter_code
_entity_poly.pdbx_strand_id
1 'polypeptide(L)'
;MRVTIGQINTTNGDFEGNTERIIRAIEKARSENSDLVVFPEVAVQGYTSFDWFLDRDIVESSLKPLEKIIPATKGLTAVVGTVRPTASSEGRKLFNSAAVLRDGALLGFADKTLLPEYDVFDDPRYFQSSERRRLFEIGRERLGVVVCEDFWNDKTFWRERLYTNDPTDEVIEMGATVVVSPNASPFNKAKMGQRCAMVAHRSKASGLPVVYVNLVGGNDGIIFDGASLVTDCRGETILQAPPFEEFVGTIDLECGVRDETCLPGDDIETVRRALVLGVRDYARKNGFRRAVLGLSGGIDSAVVAALACEALGAENVLGVMMPSPFSSRGSVEDSVAFGRNYGMPVVERPITSAFEVLTKQMGLTNPTRGGESLAAENLQSRLRGNILMTVSNAEGRLLLSTGNKSELALGYCTLYGDTNGGLAVIGDVLKTEVFALARHINRERELIPWAIINKRPSAELAPDQFDDQSLPPYDVLDPILQLYFERKAAPEEIIAAGHERALVYDILNRVESPANEFKRRQLPPTLIISRHAIGIGRRRPVTHRYRRQPPDATQGAVTTRSADPRDEGRTREAKGG
;
A
#
# COMPACT_ATOMS: atom_id res chain seq x y z
N MET A 1 8.08 -33.96 -2.83
CA MET A 1 7.11 -33.44 -1.82
C MET A 1 6.12 -32.52 -2.49
N ARG A 2 4.83 -32.74 -2.26
CA ARG A 2 3.76 -31.89 -2.80
C ARG A 2 3.44 -30.75 -1.84
N VAL A 3 3.45 -29.52 -2.34
CA VAL A 3 3.28 -28.32 -1.53
C VAL A 3 2.11 -27.48 -2.05
N THR A 4 1.29 -26.97 -1.15
CA THR A 4 0.16 -26.07 -1.47
C THR A 4 0.45 -24.66 -0.99
N ILE A 5 0.30 -23.68 -1.88
CA ILE A 5 0.20 -22.27 -1.53
C ILE A 5 -1.21 -22.00 -1.01
N GLY A 6 -1.32 -21.44 0.19
CA GLY A 6 -2.57 -20.93 0.78
C GLY A 6 -2.58 -19.40 0.79
N GLN A 7 -2.61 -18.74 -0.37
CA GLN A 7 -2.70 -17.28 -0.50
C GLN A 7 -4.11 -16.82 -0.20
N ILE A 8 -4.35 -16.33 1.00
CA ILE A 8 -5.69 -15.97 1.50
C ILE A 8 -5.79 -14.48 1.85
N ASN A 9 -7.01 -13.93 1.75
CA ASN A 9 -7.35 -12.57 2.12
C ASN A 9 -7.94 -12.53 3.52
N THR A 10 -7.10 -12.20 4.50
CA THR A 10 -7.51 -12.13 5.90
C THR A 10 -8.09 -10.76 6.27
N THR A 11 -8.92 -10.73 7.29
CA THR A 11 -9.46 -9.49 7.87
C THR A 11 -8.95 -9.36 9.30
N ASN A 12 -8.45 -8.18 9.67
CA ASN A 12 -7.97 -7.92 11.03
C ASN A 12 -9.08 -8.20 12.05
N GLY A 13 -8.77 -9.02 13.05
CA GLY A 13 -9.70 -9.36 14.13
C GLY A 13 -10.87 -10.31 13.77
N ASP A 14 -11.03 -10.68 12.50
CA ASP A 14 -12.00 -11.72 12.09
C ASP A 14 -11.42 -13.11 12.32
N PHE A 15 -11.19 -13.44 13.59
CA PHE A 15 -10.53 -14.69 13.97
C PHE A 15 -11.30 -15.92 13.46
N GLU A 16 -12.62 -15.88 13.44
CA GLU A 16 -13.46 -16.98 12.98
C GLU A 16 -13.42 -17.12 11.45
N GLY A 17 -13.64 -16.02 10.71
CA GLY A 17 -13.61 -16.03 9.26
C GLY A 17 -12.22 -16.35 8.69
N ASN A 18 -11.13 -15.87 9.33
CA ASN A 18 -9.77 -16.24 8.94
C ASN A 18 -9.51 -17.74 9.18
N THR A 19 -9.97 -18.27 10.33
CA THR A 19 -9.87 -19.70 10.64
C THR A 19 -10.59 -20.58 9.63
N GLU A 20 -11.80 -20.21 9.24
CA GLU A 20 -12.56 -20.93 8.22
C GLU A 20 -11.86 -20.94 6.86
N ARG A 21 -11.24 -19.83 6.45
CA ARG A 21 -10.45 -19.76 5.21
C ARG A 21 -9.24 -20.72 5.27
N ILE A 22 -8.54 -20.71 6.40
CA ILE A 22 -7.40 -21.60 6.63
C ILE A 22 -7.84 -23.06 6.56
N ILE A 23 -8.92 -23.45 7.27
CA ILE A 23 -9.43 -24.82 7.28
C ILE A 23 -9.86 -25.26 5.88
N ARG A 24 -10.62 -24.44 5.13
CA ARG A 24 -11.02 -24.74 3.75
C ARG A 24 -9.82 -24.96 2.82
N ALA A 25 -8.78 -24.16 2.98
CA ALA A 25 -7.53 -24.32 2.20
C ALA A 25 -6.78 -25.62 2.59
N ILE A 26 -6.76 -25.99 3.88
CA ILE A 26 -6.22 -27.28 4.35
C ILE A 26 -7.01 -28.45 3.75
N GLU A 27 -8.35 -28.39 3.73
CA GLU A 27 -9.20 -29.42 3.14
C GLU A 27 -8.95 -29.58 1.64
N LYS A 28 -8.80 -28.45 0.92
CA LYS A 28 -8.44 -28.46 -0.50
C LYS A 28 -7.06 -29.08 -0.71
N ALA A 29 -6.05 -28.67 0.05
CA ALA A 29 -4.70 -29.23 -0.02
C ALA A 29 -4.72 -30.76 0.20
N ARG A 30 -5.50 -31.23 1.17
CA ARG A 30 -5.67 -32.68 1.43
C ARG A 30 -6.31 -33.39 0.24
N SER A 31 -7.34 -32.83 -0.38
CA SER A 31 -8.01 -33.40 -1.56
C SER A 31 -7.06 -33.51 -2.77
N GLU A 32 -6.06 -32.65 -2.83
CA GLU A 32 -5.00 -32.65 -3.86
C GLU A 32 -3.78 -33.49 -3.46
N ASN A 33 -3.84 -34.28 -2.37
CA ASN A 33 -2.76 -35.08 -1.81
C ASN A 33 -1.48 -34.27 -1.54
N SER A 34 -1.63 -33.12 -0.94
CA SER A 34 -0.52 -32.26 -0.52
C SER A 34 0.14 -32.79 0.77
N ASP A 35 1.45 -32.75 0.85
CA ASP A 35 2.22 -33.05 2.06
C ASP A 35 2.30 -31.84 3.00
N LEU A 36 2.31 -30.63 2.42
CA LEU A 36 2.52 -29.37 3.10
C LEU A 36 1.61 -28.28 2.52
N VAL A 37 0.89 -27.54 3.38
CA VAL A 37 0.23 -26.28 3.03
C VAL A 37 0.82 -25.12 3.83
N VAL A 38 1.09 -24.01 3.17
CA VAL A 38 1.71 -22.83 3.79
C VAL A 38 0.76 -21.63 3.67
N PHE A 39 0.57 -20.91 4.77
CA PHE A 39 -0.26 -19.72 4.88
C PHE A 39 0.59 -18.47 5.15
N PRO A 40 0.06 -17.25 4.90
CA PRO A 40 0.76 -16.01 5.14
C PRO A 40 1.13 -15.78 6.62
N GLU A 41 2.01 -14.80 6.84
CA GLU A 41 2.35 -14.26 8.15
C GLU A 41 1.10 -13.71 8.85
N VAL A 42 0.96 -13.97 10.17
CA VAL A 42 -0.16 -13.53 11.02
C VAL A 42 -1.55 -13.78 10.39
N ALA A 43 -1.68 -14.86 9.63
CA ALA A 43 -2.90 -15.21 8.88
C ALA A 43 -4.12 -15.42 9.81
N VAL A 44 -3.90 -15.85 11.05
CA VAL A 44 -4.98 -16.06 12.04
C VAL A 44 -5.57 -14.73 12.50
N GLN A 45 -4.72 -13.77 12.85
CA GLN A 45 -5.12 -12.47 13.42
C GLN A 45 -5.46 -11.43 12.36
N GLY A 46 -4.87 -11.57 11.16
CA GLY A 46 -4.80 -10.54 10.14
C GLY A 46 -3.61 -9.60 10.36
N TYR A 47 -2.99 -9.13 9.30
CA TYR A 47 -1.89 -8.17 9.33
C TYR A 47 -2.34 -6.88 8.62
N THR A 48 -2.28 -5.70 9.22
CA THR A 48 -1.62 -5.24 10.44
C THR A 48 -2.66 -5.02 11.55
N SER A 49 -2.58 -5.74 12.65
CA SER A 49 -3.53 -5.56 13.77
C SER A 49 -3.12 -4.45 14.75
N PHE A 50 -1.99 -3.77 14.50
CA PHE A 50 -1.51 -2.62 15.27
C PHE A 50 -1.59 -2.80 16.81
N ASP A 51 -2.08 -1.80 17.52
CA ASP A 51 -2.13 -1.78 18.98
C ASP A 51 -3.05 -2.84 19.60
N TRP A 52 -3.86 -3.56 18.82
CA TRP A 52 -4.59 -4.74 19.31
C TRP A 52 -3.66 -5.83 19.86
N PHE A 53 -2.42 -5.88 19.41
CA PHE A 53 -1.41 -6.76 20.00
C PHE A 53 -0.93 -6.32 21.39
N LEU A 54 -1.33 -5.15 21.89
CA LEU A 54 -1.10 -4.68 23.25
C LEU A 54 -2.29 -4.96 24.17
N ASP A 55 -3.47 -5.27 23.61
CA ASP A 55 -4.70 -5.55 24.36
C ASP A 55 -4.76 -7.03 24.74
N ARG A 56 -4.71 -7.31 26.03
CA ARG A 56 -4.57 -8.66 26.58
C ARG A 56 -5.74 -9.57 26.18
N ASP A 57 -6.97 -9.10 26.29
CA ASP A 57 -8.18 -9.85 25.96
C ASP A 57 -8.30 -10.17 24.46
N ILE A 58 -7.87 -9.24 23.59
CA ILE A 58 -7.80 -9.47 22.14
C ILE A 58 -6.76 -10.53 21.83
N VAL A 59 -5.57 -10.44 22.45
CA VAL A 59 -4.50 -11.43 22.27
C VAL A 59 -4.96 -12.81 22.73
N GLU A 60 -5.52 -12.94 23.95
CA GLU A 60 -6.03 -14.22 24.47
C GLU A 60 -7.12 -14.82 23.55
N SER A 61 -8.00 -13.98 23.02
CA SER A 61 -9.04 -14.41 22.06
C SER A 61 -8.45 -14.88 20.73
N SER A 62 -7.39 -14.22 20.29
CA SER A 62 -6.72 -14.49 19.00
C SER A 62 -5.90 -15.80 18.98
N LEU A 63 -5.67 -16.42 20.13
CA LEU A 63 -4.95 -17.71 20.23
C LEU A 63 -5.87 -18.92 20.11
N LYS A 64 -7.15 -18.79 20.48
CA LYS A 64 -8.14 -19.88 20.45
C LYS A 64 -8.36 -20.51 19.06
N PRO A 65 -8.33 -19.75 17.94
CA PRO A 65 -8.47 -20.31 16.61
C PRO A 65 -7.50 -21.44 16.29
N LEU A 66 -6.29 -21.41 16.83
CA LEU A 66 -5.29 -22.44 16.57
C LEU A 66 -5.78 -23.82 17.05
N GLU A 67 -6.58 -23.88 18.14
CA GLU A 67 -7.19 -25.11 18.65
C GLU A 67 -8.16 -25.73 17.65
N LYS A 68 -8.84 -24.92 16.82
CA LYS A 68 -9.73 -25.37 15.75
C LYS A 68 -8.94 -25.80 14.48
N ILE A 69 -7.82 -25.15 14.20
CA ILE A 69 -7.00 -25.44 13.02
C ILE A 69 -6.20 -26.74 13.20
N ILE A 70 -5.66 -26.99 14.40
CA ILE A 70 -4.84 -28.19 14.68
C ILE A 70 -5.51 -29.48 14.24
N PRO A 71 -6.76 -29.81 14.63
CA PRO A 71 -7.42 -31.05 14.21
C PRO A 71 -7.63 -31.16 12.69
N ALA A 72 -7.78 -30.00 12.01
CA ALA A 72 -7.94 -29.97 10.56
C ALA A 72 -6.69 -30.42 9.79
N THR A 73 -5.51 -30.45 10.42
CA THR A 73 -4.24 -30.86 9.78
C THR A 73 -4.02 -32.37 9.72
N LYS A 74 -5.02 -33.19 10.09
CA LYS A 74 -4.90 -34.64 10.03
C LYS A 74 -4.57 -35.13 8.61
N GLY A 75 -3.47 -35.88 8.47
CA GLY A 75 -2.98 -36.43 7.21
C GLY A 75 -2.11 -35.49 6.38
N LEU A 76 -1.77 -34.29 6.88
CA LEU A 76 -0.82 -33.37 6.22
C LEU A 76 -0.15 -32.45 7.23
N THR A 77 0.81 -31.66 6.74
CA THR A 77 1.48 -30.60 7.52
C THR A 77 0.93 -29.23 7.10
N ALA A 78 0.71 -28.32 8.06
CA ALA A 78 0.39 -26.93 7.78
C ALA A 78 1.36 -25.98 8.49
N VAL A 79 1.82 -24.94 7.79
CA VAL A 79 2.57 -23.80 8.35
C VAL A 79 1.64 -22.59 8.35
N VAL A 80 1.24 -22.13 9.55
CA VAL A 80 0.21 -21.11 9.73
C VAL A 80 0.79 -19.91 10.46
N GLY A 81 0.79 -18.74 9.80
CA GLY A 81 1.20 -17.48 10.44
C GLY A 81 0.26 -17.09 11.58
N THR A 82 0.81 -16.82 12.75
CA THR A 82 0.06 -16.48 13.97
C THR A 82 0.95 -15.67 14.93
N VAL A 83 0.40 -15.21 16.04
CA VAL A 83 1.19 -14.71 17.16
C VAL A 83 1.22 -15.75 18.28
N ARG A 84 2.22 -15.68 19.15
CA ARG A 84 2.23 -16.46 20.38
C ARG A 84 2.82 -15.66 21.57
N PRO A 85 2.35 -15.91 22.80
CA PRO A 85 2.93 -15.29 24.00
C PRO A 85 4.37 -15.73 24.23
N THR A 86 5.18 -14.82 24.77
CA THR A 86 6.50 -15.16 25.31
C THR A 86 6.37 -15.69 26.74
N ALA A 87 7.27 -16.57 27.15
CA ALA A 87 7.40 -17.00 28.55
C ALA A 87 8.23 -16.00 29.38
N SER A 88 8.84 -14.99 28.76
CA SER A 88 9.70 -14.02 29.41
C SER A 88 8.91 -13.01 30.26
N SER A 89 9.40 -12.69 31.44
CA SER A 89 8.92 -11.58 32.25
C SER A 89 9.39 -10.22 31.74
N GLU A 90 10.42 -10.19 30.90
CA GLU A 90 11.04 -8.99 30.34
C GLU A 90 10.72 -8.85 28.84
N GLY A 91 10.87 -7.66 28.29
CA GLY A 91 10.68 -7.36 26.87
C GLY A 91 9.22 -7.38 26.41
N ARG A 92 9.03 -7.55 25.10
CA ARG A 92 7.70 -7.68 24.49
C ARG A 92 7.08 -9.03 24.85
N LYS A 93 5.73 -9.06 24.89
CA LYS A 93 5.01 -10.23 25.41
C LYS A 93 4.58 -11.20 24.30
N LEU A 94 4.82 -10.85 23.04
CA LEU A 94 4.42 -11.64 21.87
C LEU A 94 5.62 -11.89 20.96
N PHE A 95 5.60 -13.05 20.31
CA PHE A 95 6.33 -13.31 19.06
C PHE A 95 5.38 -13.28 17.87
N ASN A 96 5.84 -12.74 16.75
CA ASN A 96 5.29 -13.02 15.43
C ASN A 96 5.82 -14.39 15.00
N SER A 97 4.95 -15.35 14.74
CA SER A 97 5.34 -16.76 14.65
C SER A 97 4.65 -17.47 13.48
N ALA A 98 5.27 -18.50 12.99
CA ALA A 98 4.65 -19.53 12.17
C ALA A 98 4.48 -20.80 12.99
N ALA A 99 3.22 -21.22 13.23
CA ALA A 99 2.90 -22.49 13.86
C ALA A 99 3.06 -23.62 12.82
N VAL A 100 3.85 -24.65 13.15
CA VAL A 100 3.97 -25.86 12.34
C VAL A 100 3.10 -26.94 12.97
N LEU A 101 2.08 -27.33 12.23
CA LEU A 101 1.03 -28.26 12.65
C LEU A 101 1.12 -29.52 11.79
N ARG A 102 0.94 -30.70 12.36
CA ARG A 102 0.95 -31.96 11.61
C ARG A 102 0.08 -33.00 12.29
N ASP A 103 -0.67 -33.74 11.50
CA ASP A 103 -1.46 -34.88 11.96
C ASP A 103 -2.33 -34.60 13.19
N GLY A 104 -2.89 -33.39 13.27
CA GLY A 104 -3.72 -32.96 14.39
C GLY A 104 -2.92 -32.57 15.66
N ALA A 105 -1.63 -32.28 15.52
CA ALA A 105 -0.78 -31.85 16.62
C ALA A 105 0.08 -30.62 16.27
N LEU A 106 0.44 -29.82 17.27
CA LEU A 106 1.40 -28.74 17.16
C LEU A 106 2.82 -29.29 17.30
N LEU A 107 3.65 -29.22 16.26
CA LEU A 107 5.06 -29.59 16.30
C LEU A 107 5.91 -28.48 16.96
N GLY A 108 5.50 -27.24 16.81
CA GLY A 108 6.15 -26.08 17.42
C GLY A 108 5.99 -24.81 16.60
N PHE A 109 6.80 -23.80 16.94
CA PHE A 109 6.77 -22.49 16.31
C PHE A 109 8.14 -22.14 15.72
N ALA A 110 8.12 -21.40 14.61
CA ALA A 110 9.24 -20.62 14.12
C ALA A 110 8.91 -19.14 14.36
N ASP A 111 9.72 -18.49 15.20
CA ASP A 111 9.48 -17.11 15.61
C ASP A 111 10.33 -16.14 14.78
N LYS A 112 9.73 -15.04 14.35
CA LYS A 112 10.39 -13.99 13.57
C LYS A 112 11.54 -13.35 14.35
N THR A 113 12.66 -13.16 13.67
CA THR A 113 13.88 -12.56 14.24
C THR A 113 14.01 -11.10 13.86
N LEU A 114 13.91 -10.82 12.56
CA LEU A 114 14.11 -9.49 12.02
C LEU A 114 12.77 -8.75 12.05
N LEU A 115 12.72 -7.71 12.87
CA LEU A 115 11.51 -6.92 13.10
C LEU A 115 11.64 -5.59 12.36
N PRO A 116 10.94 -5.39 11.22
CA PRO A 116 11.01 -4.14 10.48
C PRO A 116 10.34 -2.98 11.23
N GLU A 117 10.98 -1.79 11.18
CA GLU A 117 10.49 -0.53 11.74
C GLU A 117 10.51 0.62 10.73
N TYR A 118 10.51 0.29 9.46
CA TYR A 118 10.56 1.24 8.35
C TYR A 118 9.26 1.21 7.55
N ASP A 119 9.00 2.32 6.81
CA ASP A 119 7.81 2.52 5.98
C ASP A 119 6.51 2.32 6.77
N VAL A 120 5.72 1.29 6.47
CA VAL A 120 4.45 0.98 7.15
C VAL A 120 4.62 0.07 8.37
N PHE A 121 5.82 -0.44 8.58
CA PHE A 121 6.10 -1.40 9.64
C PHE A 121 6.44 -0.73 10.98
N ASP A 122 6.04 -1.39 12.07
CA ASP A 122 6.36 -1.01 13.45
C ASP A 122 6.43 -2.27 14.35
N ASP A 123 6.98 -3.37 13.81
CA ASP A 123 7.01 -4.68 14.47
C ASP A 123 7.67 -4.66 15.84
N PRO A 124 8.80 -3.92 16.08
CA PRO A 124 9.43 -3.86 17.41
C PRO A 124 8.55 -3.26 18.51
N ARG A 125 7.47 -2.54 18.12
CA ARG A 125 6.48 -2.02 19.06
C ARG A 125 5.70 -3.15 19.73
N TYR A 126 5.48 -4.25 19.03
CA TYR A 126 4.57 -5.35 19.42
C TYR A 126 5.29 -6.64 19.78
N PHE A 127 6.34 -6.97 19.04
CA PHE A 127 6.94 -8.29 19.05
C PHE A 127 8.34 -8.32 19.66
N GLN A 128 8.66 -9.47 20.24
CA GLN A 128 10.00 -9.84 20.68
C GLN A 128 10.75 -10.48 19.51
N SER A 129 11.99 -10.04 19.27
CA SER A 129 12.89 -10.72 18.35
C SER A 129 13.29 -12.10 18.86
N SER A 130 13.30 -13.11 17.99
CA SER A 130 13.73 -14.46 18.33
C SER A 130 15.23 -14.65 18.13
N GLU A 131 15.88 -15.30 19.08
CA GLU A 131 17.28 -15.72 18.96
C GLU A 131 17.42 -17.19 18.55
N ARG A 132 16.31 -17.94 18.48
CA ARG A 132 16.32 -19.39 18.28
C ARG A 132 15.81 -19.76 16.88
N ARG A 133 16.52 -20.66 16.23
CA ARG A 133 16.10 -21.32 14.98
C ARG A 133 15.90 -22.80 15.26
N ARG A 134 15.04 -23.41 14.47
CA ARG A 134 14.85 -24.86 14.48
C ARG A 134 14.40 -25.36 13.11
N LEU A 135 14.72 -26.60 12.81
CA LEU A 135 14.16 -27.30 11.67
C LEU A 135 12.97 -28.16 12.10
N PHE A 136 12.06 -28.41 11.16
CA PHE A 136 10.92 -29.29 11.37
C PHE A 136 11.03 -30.48 10.41
N GLU A 137 11.05 -31.69 10.95
CA GLU A 137 11.17 -32.92 10.16
C GLU A 137 9.80 -33.36 9.64
N ILE A 138 9.64 -33.46 8.31
CA ILE A 138 8.44 -33.87 7.60
C ILE A 138 8.78 -34.99 6.62
N GLY A 139 8.59 -36.23 7.03
CA GLY A 139 9.05 -37.38 6.27
C GLY A 139 10.58 -37.37 6.13
N ARG A 140 11.09 -37.26 4.91
CA ARG A 140 12.52 -37.14 4.62
C ARG A 140 13.04 -35.70 4.57
N GLU A 141 12.11 -34.74 4.56
CA GLU A 141 12.45 -33.33 4.41
C GLU A 141 12.63 -32.64 5.78
N ARG A 142 13.50 -31.66 5.81
CA ARG A 142 13.74 -30.76 6.95
C ARG A 142 13.38 -29.33 6.54
N LEU A 143 12.25 -28.84 7.05
CA LEU A 143 11.77 -27.49 6.74
C LEU A 143 12.53 -26.45 7.56
N GLY A 144 13.17 -25.51 6.90
CA GLY A 144 13.64 -24.25 7.45
C GLY A 144 12.54 -23.20 7.32
N VAL A 145 11.81 -22.94 8.41
CA VAL A 145 10.71 -21.95 8.40
C VAL A 145 11.24 -20.61 8.88
N VAL A 146 11.09 -19.57 8.05
CA VAL A 146 11.51 -18.18 8.32
C VAL A 146 10.37 -17.21 8.00
N VAL A 147 10.17 -16.19 8.80
CA VAL A 147 8.98 -15.32 8.69
C VAL A 147 9.35 -13.98 8.06
N CYS A 148 8.80 -13.72 6.88
CA CYS A 148 8.80 -12.44 6.16
C CYS A 148 10.19 -11.78 6.09
N GLU A 149 10.47 -10.76 6.92
CA GLU A 149 11.72 -9.99 6.93
C GLU A 149 12.96 -10.89 7.10
N ASP A 150 12.83 -12.03 7.80
CA ASP A 150 13.90 -13.01 7.96
C ASP A 150 14.41 -13.56 6.62
N PHE A 151 13.58 -13.55 5.59
CA PHE A 151 13.95 -13.98 4.23
C PHE A 151 14.62 -12.86 3.42
N TRP A 152 14.34 -11.57 3.73
CA TRP A 152 14.76 -10.43 2.92
C TRP A 152 16.21 -9.96 3.14
N ASN A 153 16.88 -10.37 4.20
CA ASN A 153 18.22 -9.87 4.58
C ASN A 153 19.39 -10.62 3.91
N ASP A 154 19.25 -11.02 2.64
CA ASP A 154 20.26 -11.76 1.89
C ASP A 154 21.53 -10.92 1.64
N LYS A 155 22.67 -11.37 2.17
CA LYS A 155 23.97 -10.67 2.06
C LYS A 155 24.56 -10.72 0.65
N THR A 156 24.11 -11.62 -0.21
CA THR A 156 24.61 -11.81 -1.56
C THR A 156 23.75 -11.09 -2.61
N PHE A 157 22.51 -10.76 -2.26
CA PHE A 157 21.58 -10.04 -3.10
C PHE A 157 21.61 -8.51 -2.86
N TRP A 158 21.63 -8.08 -1.60
CA TRP A 158 21.61 -6.67 -1.22
C TRP A 158 23.02 -6.12 -0.97
N ARG A 159 23.35 -4.97 -1.57
CA ARG A 159 24.60 -4.25 -1.27
C ARG A 159 24.62 -3.71 0.16
N GLU A 160 23.48 -3.20 0.61
CA GLU A 160 23.30 -2.65 1.95
C GLU A 160 22.22 -3.46 2.66
N ARG A 161 22.48 -3.86 3.89
CA ARG A 161 21.58 -4.66 4.72
C ARG A 161 21.20 -3.87 5.97
N LEU A 162 19.95 -4.06 6.40
CA LEU A 162 19.46 -3.44 7.62
C LEU A 162 19.91 -4.18 8.88
N TYR A 163 20.20 -5.48 8.76
CA TYR A 163 20.49 -6.35 9.90
C TYR A 163 21.81 -7.10 9.69
N THR A 164 22.49 -7.41 10.79
CA THR A 164 23.73 -8.20 10.79
C THR A 164 23.47 -9.70 10.58
N ASN A 165 22.37 -10.22 11.14
CA ASN A 165 22.00 -11.63 11.09
C ASN A 165 21.25 -11.96 9.80
N ASP A 166 21.39 -13.21 9.33
CA ASP A 166 20.64 -13.77 8.22
C ASP A 166 19.94 -15.08 8.66
N PRO A 167 18.70 -14.99 9.19
CA PRO A 167 18.00 -16.17 9.69
C PRO A 167 17.77 -17.25 8.66
N THR A 168 17.70 -16.89 7.37
CA THR A 168 17.57 -17.87 6.29
C THR A 168 18.86 -18.64 6.07
N ASP A 169 20.03 -17.98 6.07
CA ASP A 169 21.33 -18.69 6.01
C ASP A 169 21.48 -19.62 7.23
N GLU A 170 21.08 -19.18 8.42
CA GLU A 170 21.18 -20.00 9.64
C GLU A 170 20.39 -21.33 9.51
N VAL A 171 19.13 -21.31 9.00
CA VAL A 171 18.38 -22.57 8.81
C VAL A 171 18.95 -23.43 7.69
N ILE A 172 19.54 -22.83 6.65
CA ILE A 172 20.25 -23.54 5.59
C ILE A 172 21.49 -24.27 6.16
N GLU A 173 22.32 -23.57 6.95
CA GLU A 173 23.50 -24.12 7.61
C GLU A 173 23.16 -25.25 8.61
N MET A 174 21.99 -25.15 9.29
CA MET A 174 21.46 -26.24 10.13
C MET A 174 21.06 -27.47 9.31
N GLY A 175 21.00 -27.36 8.00
CA GLY A 175 20.73 -28.45 7.06
C GLY A 175 19.26 -28.56 6.66
N ALA A 176 18.56 -27.48 6.51
CA ALA A 176 17.26 -27.46 5.83
C ALA A 176 17.36 -28.09 4.45
N THR A 177 16.30 -28.75 4.00
CA THR A 177 16.16 -29.28 2.64
C THR A 177 15.13 -28.51 1.82
N VAL A 178 14.27 -27.75 2.48
CA VAL A 178 13.28 -26.84 1.89
C VAL A 178 13.18 -25.59 2.77
N VAL A 179 13.21 -24.42 2.16
CA VAL A 179 12.95 -23.14 2.85
C VAL A 179 11.48 -22.74 2.67
N VAL A 180 10.81 -22.42 3.77
CA VAL A 180 9.40 -22.02 3.79
C VAL A 180 9.28 -20.65 4.41
N SER A 181 8.66 -19.71 3.70
CA SER A 181 8.54 -18.33 4.15
C SER A 181 7.07 -17.83 4.10
N PRO A 182 6.36 -17.81 5.25
CA PRO A 182 5.14 -17.05 5.44
C PRO A 182 5.40 -15.54 5.42
N ASN A 183 4.62 -14.78 4.65
CA ASN A 183 4.84 -13.35 4.47
C ASN A 183 3.55 -12.54 4.52
N ALA A 184 3.67 -11.29 4.98
CA ALA A 184 2.71 -10.20 4.78
C ALA A 184 3.49 -8.99 4.23
N SER A 185 4.06 -9.17 3.05
CA SER A 185 4.87 -8.16 2.36
C SER A 185 3.98 -7.24 1.55
N PRO A 186 3.86 -5.93 1.90
CA PRO A 186 2.98 -4.99 1.23
C PRO A 186 3.38 -4.75 -0.21
N PHE A 187 2.37 -4.46 -1.03
CA PHE A 187 2.55 -4.00 -2.40
C PHE A 187 3.22 -2.62 -2.45
N ASN A 188 4.16 -2.46 -3.33
CA ASN A 188 4.53 -1.20 -3.96
C ASN A 188 4.97 -1.47 -5.40
N LYS A 189 4.99 -0.42 -6.21
CA LYS A 189 5.47 -0.49 -7.60
C LYS A 189 6.86 -1.13 -7.64
N ALA A 190 7.11 -2.00 -8.60
CA ALA A 190 8.37 -2.76 -8.80
C ALA A 190 8.71 -3.83 -7.73
N LYS A 191 8.03 -3.90 -6.57
CA LYS A 191 8.39 -4.85 -5.51
C LYS A 191 8.13 -6.31 -5.88
N MET A 192 7.12 -6.57 -6.71
CA MET A 192 6.81 -7.93 -7.16
C MET A 192 7.98 -8.53 -7.94
N GLY A 193 8.51 -7.82 -8.93
CA GLY A 193 9.68 -8.26 -9.69
C GLY A 193 10.93 -8.43 -8.82
N GLN A 194 11.13 -7.52 -7.86
CA GLN A 194 12.23 -7.59 -6.89
C GLN A 194 12.10 -8.82 -5.98
N ARG A 195 10.89 -9.16 -5.54
CA ARG A 195 10.58 -10.38 -4.76
C ARG A 195 10.92 -11.64 -5.54
N CYS A 196 10.43 -11.76 -6.79
CA CYS A 196 10.72 -12.89 -7.65
C CYS A 196 12.24 -13.08 -7.85
N ALA A 197 12.95 -12.00 -8.15
CA ALA A 197 14.39 -12.02 -8.33
C ALA A 197 15.14 -12.47 -7.06
N MET A 198 14.73 -12.00 -5.89
CA MET A 198 15.33 -12.36 -4.61
C MET A 198 15.08 -13.83 -4.25
N VAL A 199 13.84 -14.33 -4.43
CA VAL A 199 13.50 -15.72 -4.15
C VAL A 199 14.28 -16.66 -5.08
N ALA A 200 14.32 -16.35 -6.39
CA ALA A 200 15.10 -17.11 -7.37
C ALA A 200 16.59 -17.11 -7.04
N HIS A 201 17.15 -15.95 -6.66
CA HIS A 201 18.56 -15.82 -6.26
C HIS A 201 18.88 -16.70 -5.05
N ARG A 202 18.08 -16.59 -3.97
CA ARG A 202 18.28 -17.35 -2.73
C ARG A 202 18.19 -18.86 -2.97
N SER A 203 17.19 -19.29 -3.74
CA SER A 203 17.00 -20.69 -4.08
C SER A 203 18.21 -21.23 -4.86
N LYS A 204 18.65 -20.51 -5.90
CA LYS A 204 19.83 -20.87 -6.70
C LYS A 204 21.12 -20.90 -5.88
N ALA A 205 21.33 -19.93 -5.00
CA ALA A 205 22.53 -19.82 -4.18
C ALA A 205 22.63 -20.94 -3.13
N SER A 206 21.51 -21.33 -2.54
CA SER A 206 21.45 -22.41 -1.54
C SER A 206 21.33 -23.81 -2.16
N GLY A 207 20.89 -23.93 -3.41
CA GLY A 207 20.53 -25.20 -4.03
C GLY A 207 19.27 -25.84 -3.44
N LEU A 208 18.40 -25.07 -2.77
CA LEU A 208 17.19 -25.55 -2.11
C LEU A 208 15.94 -24.96 -2.75
N PRO A 209 14.83 -25.73 -2.84
CA PRO A 209 13.54 -25.16 -3.20
C PRO A 209 13.04 -24.20 -2.12
N VAL A 210 12.35 -23.15 -2.56
CA VAL A 210 11.75 -22.12 -1.68
C VAL A 210 10.26 -22.06 -1.91
N VAL A 211 9.49 -22.07 -0.81
CA VAL A 211 8.04 -21.87 -0.77
C VAL A 211 7.77 -20.51 -0.11
N TYR A 212 7.52 -19.49 -0.92
CA TYR A 212 7.27 -18.13 -0.47
C TYR A 212 5.77 -17.82 -0.57
N VAL A 213 5.08 -17.70 0.55
CA VAL A 213 3.62 -17.46 0.58
C VAL A 213 3.33 -16.09 1.18
N ASN A 214 2.70 -15.22 0.38
CA ASN A 214 2.39 -13.86 0.74
C ASN A 214 0.89 -13.65 0.97
N LEU A 215 0.56 -12.73 1.87
CA LEU A 215 -0.80 -12.26 2.08
C LEU A 215 -1.34 -11.58 0.82
N VAL A 216 -2.64 -11.72 0.57
CA VAL A 216 -3.37 -10.94 -0.44
C VAL A 216 -4.50 -10.16 0.21
N GLY A 217 -4.82 -8.98 -0.33
CA GLY A 217 -5.96 -8.16 0.12
C GLY A 217 -5.56 -6.75 0.55
N GLY A 218 -6.57 -5.94 0.91
CA GLY A 218 -6.41 -4.61 1.48
C GLY A 218 -6.76 -4.60 2.96
N ASN A 219 -5.92 -4.00 3.80
CA ASN A 219 -6.20 -3.72 5.20
C ASN A 219 -5.82 -2.26 5.49
N ASP A 220 -6.78 -1.43 5.92
CA ASP A 220 -6.64 0.03 5.99
C ASP A 220 -6.16 0.60 4.64
N GLY A 221 -5.08 1.37 4.63
CA GLY A 221 -4.47 1.86 3.38
C GLY A 221 -3.44 0.91 2.76
N ILE A 222 -3.13 -0.21 3.41
CA ILE A 222 -2.08 -1.13 2.97
C ILE A 222 -2.67 -2.21 2.06
N ILE A 223 -2.05 -2.41 0.90
CA ILE A 223 -2.43 -3.42 -0.07
C ILE A 223 -1.37 -4.52 -0.08
N PHE A 224 -1.81 -5.76 -0.09
CA PHE A 224 -0.98 -6.95 -0.24
C PHE A 224 -1.31 -7.60 -1.58
N ASP A 225 -0.31 -7.78 -2.41
CA ASP A 225 -0.48 -8.25 -3.77
C ASP A 225 -0.53 -9.79 -3.89
N GLY A 226 -0.27 -10.52 -2.82
CA GLY A 226 -0.09 -11.96 -2.91
C GLY A 226 1.11 -12.30 -3.76
N ALA A 227 0.87 -12.77 -4.99
CA ALA A 227 1.93 -13.20 -5.90
C ALA A 227 2.93 -14.15 -5.23
N SER A 228 2.39 -15.08 -4.44
CA SER A 228 3.15 -16.15 -3.79
C SER A 228 3.81 -17.04 -4.84
N LEU A 229 4.98 -17.58 -4.56
CA LEU A 229 5.71 -18.40 -5.53
C LEU A 229 6.44 -19.56 -4.88
N VAL A 230 6.66 -20.61 -5.69
CA VAL A 230 7.51 -21.75 -5.36
C VAL A 230 8.60 -21.85 -6.42
N THR A 231 9.84 -21.98 -5.97
CA THR A 231 11.00 -22.21 -6.85
C THR A 231 11.60 -23.58 -6.62
N ASP A 232 12.21 -24.14 -7.67
CA ASP A 232 13.04 -25.33 -7.56
C ASP A 232 14.46 -24.99 -7.04
N CYS A 233 15.28 -25.98 -6.81
CA CYS A 233 16.67 -25.82 -6.32
C CYS A 233 17.60 -25.06 -7.29
N ARG A 234 17.18 -24.79 -8.52
CA ARG A 234 17.93 -24.02 -9.53
C ARG A 234 17.48 -22.56 -9.57
N GLY A 235 16.46 -22.19 -8.77
CA GLY A 235 15.86 -20.87 -8.74
C GLY A 235 14.82 -20.63 -9.85
N GLU A 236 14.39 -21.69 -10.54
CA GLU A 236 13.31 -21.57 -11.52
C GLU A 236 11.95 -21.57 -10.81
N THR A 237 11.09 -20.63 -11.18
CA THR A 237 9.72 -20.59 -10.65
C THR A 237 8.90 -21.73 -11.24
N ILE A 238 8.37 -22.60 -10.39
CA ILE A 238 7.57 -23.76 -10.77
C ILE A 238 6.09 -23.61 -10.46
N LEU A 239 5.72 -22.67 -9.60
CA LEU A 239 4.35 -22.24 -9.35
C LEU A 239 4.35 -20.77 -8.91
N GLN A 240 3.48 -19.96 -9.51
CA GLN A 240 3.21 -18.60 -9.04
C GLN A 240 1.70 -18.39 -8.93
N ALA A 241 1.26 -17.89 -7.78
CA ALA A 241 -0.12 -17.51 -7.55
C ALA A 241 -0.44 -16.19 -8.28
N PRO A 242 -1.66 -16.02 -8.81
CA PRO A 242 -2.06 -14.77 -9.44
C PRO A 242 -2.01 -13.61 -8.42
N PRO A 243 -1.49 -12.44 -8.82
CA PRO A 243 -1.49 -11.28 -7.96
C PRO A 243 -2.91 -10.72 -7.77
N PHE A 244 -3.17 -10.14 -6.58
CA PHE A 244 -4.42 -9.48 -6.20
C PHE A 244 -5.65 -10.40 -6.09
N GLU A 245 -5.46 -11.70 -6.01
CA GLU A 245 -6.52 -12.71 -5.91
C GLU A 245 -6.19 -13.76 -4.86
N GLU A 246 -7.21 -14.34 -4.21
CA GLU A 246 -7.00 -15.53 -3.38
C GLU A 246 -6.64 -16.73 -4.26
N PHE A 247 -5.72 -17.55 -3.78
CA PHE A 247 -5.27 -18.72 -4.51
C PHE A 247 -4.91 -19.87 -3.57
N VAL A 248 -5.43 -21.06 -3.88
CA VAL A 248 -5.03 -22.30 -3.24
C VAL A 248 -4.68 -23.28 -4.34
N GLY A 249 -3.40 -23.62 -4.48
CA GLY A 249 -2.92 -24.50 -5.54
C GLY A 249 -1.70 -25.31 -5.11
N THR A 250 -1.61 -26.55 -5.62
CA THR A 250 -0.62 -27.54 -5.23
C THR A 250 0.35 -27.82 -6.38
N ILE A 251 1.64 -27.93 -6.05
CA ILE A 251 2.71 -28.31 -6.97
C ILE A 251 3.60 -29.39 -6.34
N ASP A 252 4.23 -30.24 -7.16
CA ASP A 252 5.27 -31.15 -6.72
C ASP A 252 6.64 -30.52 -6.91
N LEU A 253 7.43 -30.41 -5.86
CA LEU A 253 8.77 -29.80 -5.89
C LEU A 253 9.76 -30.58 -6.80
N GLU A 254 9.53 -31.89 -7.00
CA GLU A 254 10.41 -32.74 -7.80
C GLU A 254 10.04 -32.76 -9.30
N CYS A 255 8.77 -32.54 -9.62
CA CYS A 255 8.17 -32.67 -10.95
C CYS A 255 7.52 -31.41 -11.48
N GLY A 256 7.82 -30.25 -10.89
CA GLY A 256 7.20 -28.99 -11.26
C GLY A 256 7.46 -28.63 -12.72
N VAL A 257 6.39 -28.28 -13.45
CA VAL A 257 6.50 -27.67 -14.78
C VAL A 257 6.77 -26.18 -14.58
N ARG A 258 7.70 -25.64 -15.36
CA ARG A 258 8.00 -24.19 -15.33
C ARG A 258 6.73 -23.39 -15.55
N ASP A 259 6.41 -22.52 -14.60
CA ASP A 259 5.31 -21.58 -14.74
C ASP A 259 5.82 -20.29 -15.40
N GLU A 260 5.49 -20.11 -16.67
CA GLU A 260 5.92 -18.93 -17.44
C GLU A 260 5.02 -17.71 -17.19
N THR A 261 3.99 -17.82 -16.34
CA THR A 261 2.82 -16.94 -16.42
C THR A 261 2.89 -15.68 -15.59
N CYS A 262 3.92 -15.40 -14.81
CA CYS A 262 3.72 -14.32 -13.85
C CYS A 262 4.87 -13.35 -13.63
N LEU A 263 5.32 -12.73 -14.68
CA LEU A 263 5.93 -11.41 -14.50
C LEU A 263 4.82 -10.36 -14.60
N PRO A 264 4.76 -9.37 -13.71
CA PRO A 264 3.85 -8.24 -13.89
C PRO A 264 4.20 -7.56 -15.21
N GLY A 265 3.27 -7.59 -16.16
CA GLY A 265 3.52 -7.03 -17.48
C GLY A 265 3.58 -5.51 -17.43
N ASP A 266 2.50 -4.85 -17.11
CA ASP A 266 2.37 -3.40 -17.15
C ASP A 266 2.25 -2.84 -15.73
N ASP A 267 3.17 -1.96 -15.34
CA ASP A 267 3.17 -1.31 -14.03
C ASP A 267 1.85 -0.57 -13.77
N ILE A 268 1.24 0.03 -14.81
CA ILE A 268 -0.01 0.76 -14.68
C ILE A 268 -1.21 -0.17 -14.46
N GLU A 269 -1.25 -1.33 -15.11
CA GLU A 269 -2.26 -2.37 -14.85
C GLU A 269 -2.15 -2.91 -13.43
N THR A 270 -0.93 -3.10 -12.97
CA THR A 270 -0.65 -3.56 -11.60
C THR A 270 -1.14 -2.53 -10.57
N VAL A 271 -0.89 -1.24 -10.81
CA VAL A 271 -1.41 -0.14 -9.96
C VAL A 271 -2.95 -0.11 -10.00
N ARG A 272 -3.58 -0.23 -11.17
CA ARG A 272 -5.03 -0.29 -11.31
C ARG A 272 -5.62 -1.43 -10.47
N ARG A 273 -5.11 -2.64 -10.61
CA ARG A 273 -5.58 -3.83 -9.86
C ARG A 273 -5.38 -3.66 -8.36
N ALA A 274 -4.26 -3.08 -7.93
CA ALA A 274 -3.99 -2.78 -6.53
C ALA A 274 -5.04 -1.82 -5.96
N LEU A 275 -5.31 -0.71 -6.64
CA LEU A 275 -6.29 0.28 -6.20
C LEU A 275 -7.71 -0.28 -6.17
N VAL A 276 -8.10 -1.07 -7.16
CA VAL A 276 -9.42 -1.76 -7.20
C VAL A 276 -9.56 -2.72 -6.02
N LEU A 277 -8.53 -3.54 -5.75
CA LEU A 277 -8.52 -4.43 -4.57
C LEU A 277 -8.62 -3.62 -3.27
N GLY A 278 -7.85 -2.53 -3.16
CA GLY A 278 -7.85 -1.66 -1.98
C GLY A 278 -9.24 -1.06 -1.71
N VAL A 279 -9.89 -0.49 -2.72
CA VAL A 279 -11.26 0.06 -2.59
C VAL A 279 -12.26 -1.02 -2.19
N ARG A 280 -12.23 -2.17 -2.88
CA ARG A 280 -13.15 -3.29 -2.63
C ARG A 280 -13.02 -3.80 -1.19
N ASP A 281 -11.81 -4.06 -0.75
CA ASP A 281 -11.56 -4.65 0.56
C ASP A 281 -11.79 -3.63 1.68
N TYR A 282 -11.38 -2.38 1.51
CA TYR A 282 -11.65 -1.33 2.48
C TYR A 282 -13.16 -1.15 2.69
N ALA A 283 -13.93 -1.05 1.61
CA ALA A 283 -15.38 -0.93 1.72
C ALA A 283 -15.99 -2.17 2.40
N ARG A 284 -15.69 -3.35 1.89
CA ARG A 284 -16.28 -4.61 2.40
C ARG A 284 -15.95 -4.89 3.87
N LYS A 285 -14.67 -4.75 4.26
CA LYS A 285 -14.21 -5.02 5.63
C LYS A 285 -14.74 -4.01 6.64
N ASN A 286 -15.09 -2.79 6.20
CA ASN A 286 -15.77 -1.77 7.01
C ASN A 286 -17.31 -1.80 6.91
N GLY A 287 -17.89 -2.82 6.25
CA GLY A 287 -19.34 -3.01 6.15
C GLY A 287 -20.03 -2.12 5.11
N PHE A 288 -19.30 -1.37 4.28
CA PHE A 288 -19.87 -0.59 3.20
C PHE A 288 -20.10 -1.43 1.95
N ARG A 289 -21.27 -1.27 1.34
CA ARG A 289 -21.63 -1.87 0.05
C ARG A 289 -21.73 -0.84 -1.06
N ARG A 290 -21.81 0.45 -0.72
CA ARG A 290 -22.03 1.56 -1.64
C ARG A 290 -21.03 2.68 -1.38
N ALA A 291 -20.67 3.40 -2.43
CA ALA A 291 -19.80 4.57 -2.33
C ALA A 291 -20.46 5.83 -2.92
N VAL A 292 -19.93 6.99 -2.56
CA VAL A 292 -20.27 8.28 -3.13
C VAL A 292 -19.00 9.10 -3.34
N LEU A 293 -18.96 9.91 -4.38
CA LEU A 293 -17.88 10.86 -4.63
C LEU A 293 -18.40 12.10 -5.37
N GLY A 294 -17.65 13.20 -5.27
CA GLY A 294 -17.87 14.38 -6.09
C GLY A 294 -17.38 14.12 -7.52
N LEU A 295 -18.26 14.26 -8.49
CA LEU A 295 -17.94 14.15 -9.91
C LEU A 295 -17.84 15.54 -10.51
N SER A 296 -16.62 16.02 -10.70
CA SER A 296 -16.33 17.41 -11.09
C SER A 296 -16.17 17.63 -12.60
N GLY A 297 -16.15 16.55 -13.41
CA GLY A 297 -15.74 16.59 -14.82
C GLY A 297 -14.23 16.73 -15.01
N GLY A 298 -13.44 16.60 -13.92
CA GLY A 298 -11.97 16.50 -13.95
C GLY A 298 -11.49 15.06 -13.91
N ILE A 299 -10.24 14.85 -14.35
CA ILE A 299 -9.64 13.51 -14.53
C ILE A 299 -9.55 12.72 -13.22
N ASP A 300 -9.22 13.36 -12.10
CA ASP A 300 -9.05 12.69 -10.80
C ASP A 300 -10.35 12.06 -10.34
N SER A 301 -11.44 12.82 -10.34
CA SER A 301 -12.77 12.32 -9.99
C SER A 301 -13.25 11.21 -10.92
N ALA A 302 -12.94 11.31 -12.22
CA ALA A 302 -13.29 10.29 -13.20
C ALA A 302 -12.51 8.98 -12.97
N VAL A 303 -11.20 9.05 -12.68
CA VAL A 303 -10.39 7.86 -12.37
C VAL A 303 -10.84 7.20 -11.07
N VAL A 304 -11.10 7.98 -10.00
CA VAL A 304 -11.62 7.43 -8.75
C VAL A 304 -12.99 6.77 -8.95
N ALA A 305 -13.89 7.41 -9.72
CA ALA A 305 -15.19 6.82 -10.04
C ALA A 305 -15.05 5.52 -10.84
N ALA A 306 -14.14 5.48 -11.82
CA ALA A 306 -13.86 4.29 -12.62
C ALA A 306 -13.37 3.11 -11.75
N LEU A 307 -12.37 3.36 -10.89
CA LEU A 307 -11.84 2.37 -9.95
C LEU A 307 -12.91 1.88 -8.97
N ALA A 308 -13.74 2.79 -8.47
CA ALA A 308 -14.84 2.45 -7.57
C ALA A 308 -15.92 1.61 -8.25
N CYS A 309 -16.29 1.95 -9.50
CA CYS A 309 -17.24 1.17 -10.29
C CYS A 309 -16.73 -0.26 -10.54
N GLU A 310 -15.45 -0.42 -10.82
CA GLU A 310 -14.85 -1.74 -10.98
C GLU A 310 -14.80 -2.52 -9.67
N ALA A 311 -14.52 -1.84 -8.55
CA ALA A 311 -14.41 -2.47 -7.23
C ALA A 311 -15.75 -2.92 -6.64
N LEU A 312 -16.81 -2.13 -6.83
CA LEU A 312 -18.09 -2.27 -6.12
C LEU A 312 -19.30 -2.56 -7.02
N GLY A 313 -19.16 -2.44 -8.34
CA GLY A 313 -20.25 -2.39 -9.30
C GLY A 313 -20.75 -0.95 -9.51
N ALA A 314 -20.98 -0.57 -10.77
CA ALA A 314 -21.33 0.81 -11.14
C ALA A 314 -22.63 1.29 -10.45
N GLU A 315 -23.61 0.40 -10.29
CA GLU A 315 -24.89 0.66 -9.62
C GLU A 315 -24.74 1.02 -8.13
N ASN A 316 -23.65 0.64 -7.52
CA ASN A 316 -23.35 0.91 -6.11
C ASN A 316 -22.55 2.21 -5.87
N VAL A 317 -22.08 2.86 -6.94
CA VAL A 317 -21.33 4.11 -6.87
C VAL A 317 -22.21 5.28 -7.31
N LEU A 318 -22.27 6.34 -6.49
CA LEU A 318 -23.03 7.54 -6.78
C LEU A 318 -22.09 8.70 -7.08
N GLY A 319 -22.16 9.27 -8.28
CA GLY A 319 -21.52 10.52 -8.65
C GLY A 319 -22.40 11.73 -8.31
N VAL A 320 -21.87 12.69 -7.57
CA VAL A 320 -22.60 13.94 -7.24
C VAL A 320 -21.94 15.11 -7.95
N MET A 321 -22.62 15.68 -8.93
CA MET A 321 -22.23 16.92 -9.55
C MET A 321 -22.67 18.10 -8.66
N MET A 322 -21.78 19.04 -8.39
CA MET A 322 -22.04 20.16 -7.48
C MET A 322 -21.59 21.47 -8.13
N PRO A 323 -22.26 21.90 -9.21
CA PRO A 323 -21.88 23.10 -9.92
C PRO A 323 -21.98 24.36 -9.05
N SER A 324 -21.03 25.27 -9.25
CA SER A 324 -20.98 26.63 -8.72
C SER A 324 -21.18 27.63 -9.85
N PRO A 325 -21.27 28.96 -9.56
CA PRO A 325 -21.31 29.99 -10.61
C PRO A 325 -20.08 29.98 -11.55
N PHE A 326 -18.99 29.33 -11.14
CA PHE A 326 -17.71 29.26 -11.87
C PHE A 326 -17.51 27.93 -12.60
N SER A 327 -18.39 26.95 -12.40
CA SER A 327 -18.30 25.65 -13.07
C SER A 327 -18.62 25.76 -14.55
N SER A 328 -17.77 25.18 -15.39
CA SER A 328 -17.99 25.17 -16.82
C SER A 328 -19.13 24.22 -17.20
N ARG A 329 -19.89 24.58 -18.25
CA ARG A 329 -20.93 23.71 -18.81
C ARG A 329 -20.34 22.38 -19.29
N GLY A 330 -19.13 22.42 -19.86
CA GLY A 330 -18.42 21.23 -20.33
C GLY A 330 -18.15 20.23 -19.20
N SER A 331 -17.81 20.68 -17.98
CA SER A 331 -17.59 19.81 -16.82
C SER A 331 -18.85 19.04 -16.42
N VAL A 332 -20.02 19.67 -16.50
CA VAL A 332 -21.31 19.02 -16.23
C VAL A 332 -21.63 17.98 -17.32
N GLU A 333 -21.49 18.37 -18.59
CA GLU A 333 -21.74 17.48 -19.74
C GLU A 333 -20.78 16.26 -19.71
N ASP A 334 -19.50 16.46 -19.41
CA ASP A 334 -18.49 15.42 -19.27
C ASP A 334 -18.84 14.43 -18.15
N SER A 335 -19.30 14.94 -16.99
CA SER A 335 -19.75 14.12 -15.85
C SER A 335 -20.95 13.25 -16.19
N VAL A 336 -21.93 13.80 -16.91
CA VAL A 336 -23.11 13.05 -17.38
C VAL A 336 -22.70 11.97 -18.40
N ALA A 337 -21.81 12.30 -19.33
CA ALA A 337 -21.29 11.35 -20.31
C ALA A 337 -20.53 10.19 -19.62
N PHE A 338 -19.69 10.49 -18.62
CA PHE A 338 -19.02 9.48 -17.81
C PHE A 338 -20.03 8.54 -17.15
N GLY A 339 -21.03 9.09 -16.45
CA GLY A 339 -22.05 8.28 -15.79
C GLY A 339 -22.78 7.33 -16.75
N ARG A 340 -23.09 7.82 -17.96
CA ARG A 340 -23.72 7.01 -19.01
C ARG A 340 -22.79 5.88 -19.50
N ASN A 341 -21.52 6.17 -19.74
CA ASN A 341 -20.55 5.19 -20.25
C ASN A 341 -20.32 4.02 -19.27
N TYR A 342 -20.35 4.32 -17.95
CA TYR A 342 -20.20 3.33 -16.90
C TYR A 342 -21.52 2.68 -16.46
N GLY A 343 -22.68 3.26 -16.76
CA GLY A 343 -23.96 2.90 -16.15
C GLY A 343 -24.03 3.28 -14.66
N MET A 344 -23.25 4.29 -14.25
CA MET A 344 -23.16 4.78 -12.89
C MET A 344 -24.24 5.87 -12.64
N PRO A 345 -25.03 5.78 -11.54
CA PRO A 345 -25.94 6.84 -11.15
C PRO A 345 -25.21 8.19 -10.91
N VAL A 346 -25.75 9.25 -11.50
CA VAL A 346 -25.22 10.62 -11.32
C VAL A 346 -26.37 11.54 -10.94
N VAL A 347 -26.17 12.37 -9.93
CA VAL A 347 -27.15 13.37 -9.47
C VAL A 347 -26.52 14.76 -9.40
N GLU A 348 -27.33 15.78 -9.58
CA GLU A 348 -26.91 17.17 -9.47
C GLU A 348 -27.38 17.79 -8.16
N ARG A 349 -26.47 18.48 -7.47
CA ARG A 349 -26.70 19.21 -6.20
C ARG A 349 -25.93 20.54 -6.25
N PRO A 350 -26.46 21.60 -6.89
CA PRO A 350 -25.77 22.88 -7.04
C PRO A 350 -25.45 23.52 -5.69
N ILE A 351 -24.26 24.14 -5.58
CA ILE A 351 -23.85 24.88 -4.38
C ILE A 351 -24.16 26.37 -4.48
N THR A 352 -24.61 26.86 -5.62
CA THR A 352 -24.76 28.29 -5.96
C THR A 352 -25.51 29.07 -4.87
N SER A 353 -26.73 28.66 -4.50
CA SER A 353 -27.54 29.38 -3.51
C SER A 353 -26.90 29.42 -2.12
N ALA A 354 -26.33 28.30 -1.67
CA ALA A 354 -25.64 28.24 -0.37
C ALA A 354 -24.38 29.11 -0.38
N PHE A 355 -23.62 29.08 -1.48
CA PHE A 355 -22.43 29.89 -1.67
C PHE A 355 -22.75 31.38 -1.62
N GLU A 356 -23.76 31.85 -2.35
CA GLU A 356 -24.20 33.26 -2.37
C GLU A 356 -24.65 33.76 -0.99
N VAL A 357 -25.46 32.96 -0.28
CA VAL A 357 -25.92 33.29 1.06
C VAL A 357 -24.75 33.43 2.03
N LEU A 358 -23.84 32.43 2.08
CA LEU A 358 -22.72 32.46 3.01
C LEU A 358 -21.68 33.52 2.65
N THR A 359 -21.40 33.73 1.38
CA THR A 359 -20.48 34.77 0.91
C THR A 359 -20.97 36.14 1.37
N LYS A 360 -22.28 36.44 1.18
CA LYS A 360 -22.89 37.67 1.63
C LYS A 360 -22.88 37.82 3.17
N GLN A 361 -23.24 36.77 3.88
CA GLN A 361 -23.28 36.75 5.35
C GLN A 361 -21.89 36.96 5.97
N MET A 362 -20.84 36.40 5.36
CA MET A 362 -19.47 36.51 5.83
C MET A 362 -18.74 37.75 5.30
N GLY A 363 -19.38 38.57 4.46
CA GLY A 363 -18.74 39.73 3.86
C GLY A 363 -17.56 39.41 2.94
N LEU A 364 -17.57 38.24 2.31
CA LEU A 364 -16.51 37.82 1.40
C LEU A 364 -16.71 38.44 0.01
N THR A 365 -15.62 38.76 -0.67
CA THR A 365 -15.61 39.09 -2.09
C THR A 365 -15.69 37.83 -2.92
N ASN A 366 -16.35 37.85 -4.08
CA ASN A 366 -16.34 36.74 -5.01
C ASN A 366 -14.93 36.49 -5.54
N PRO A 367 -14.58 35.21 -5.82
CA PRO A 367 -13.30 34.88 -6.45
C PRO A 367 -13.12 35.65 -7.76
N THR A 368 -11.94 36.23 -7.94
CA THR A 368 -11.55 36.95 -9.16
C THR A 368 -10.33 36.25 -9.79
N ARG A 369 -10.07 36.60 -11.03
CA ARG A 369 -8.85 36.11 -11.72
C ARG A 369 -7.62 36.64 -10.99
N GLY A 370 -6.81 35.74 -10.38
CA GLY A 370 -5.59 36.12 -9.64
C GLY A 370 -5.65 35.85 -8.13
N GLY A 371 -6.71 35.23 -7.61
CA GLY A 371 -6.71 34.65 -6.25
C GLY A 371 -6.94 35.63 -5.11
N GLU A 372 -7.63 36.74 -5.33
CA GLU A 372 -7.93 37.73 -4.27
C GLU A 372 -8.92 37.24 -3.20
N SER A 373 -9.50 36.03 -3.35
CA SER A 373 -10.46 35.47 -2.39
C SER A 373 -10.28 33.97 -2.12
N LEU A 374 -9.11 33.58 -1.62
CA LEU A 374 -8.86 32.20 -1.17
C LEU A 374 -9.93 31.70 -0.18
N ALA A 375 -10.49 32.60 0.66
CA ALA A 375 -11.56 32.25 1.60
C ALA A 375 -12.84 31.81 0.88
N ALA A 376 -13.24 32.50 -0.20
CA ALA A 376 -14.42 32.16 -0.98
C ALA A 376 -14.20 30.93 -1.87
N GLU A 377 -12.99 30.73 -2.42
CA GLU A 377 -12.64 29.49 -3.12
C GLU A 377 -12.73 28.29 -2.19
N ASN A 378 -12.11 28.38 -1.02
CA ASN A 378 -12.16 27.32 -0.01
C ASN A 378 -13.58 27.08 0.54
N LEU A 379 -14.45 28.11 0.57
CA LEU A 379 -15.85 27.96 0.96
C LEU A 379 -16.59 27.05 -0.03
N GLN A 380 -16.36 27.19 -1.34
CA GLN A 380 -16.99 26.33 -2.33
C GLN A 380 -16.58 24.86 -2.13
N SER A 381 -15.28 24.58 -1.93
CA SER A 381 -14.79 23.25 -1.66
C SER A 381 -15.44 22.64 -0.41
N ARG A 382 -15.56 23.41 0.69
CA ARG A 382 -16.20 22.95 1.94
C ARG A 382 -17.70 22.72 1.78
N LEU A 383 -18.41 23.55 1.03
CA LEU A 383 -19.82 23.32 0.72
C LEU A 383 -20.03 21.99 -0.02
N ARG A 384 -19.16 21.68 -0.98
CA ARG A 384 -19.17 20.38 -1.66
C ARG A 384 -18.90 19.24 -0.68
N GLY A 385 -17.91 19.39 0.20
CA GLY A 385 -17.62 18.42 1.25
C GLY A 385 -18.82 18.17 2.18
N ASN A 386 -19.54 19.22 2.59
CA ASN A 386 -20.74 19.10 3.43
C ASN A 386 -21.87 18.35 2.72
N ILE A 387 -22.13 18.64 1.44
CA ILE A 387 -23.14 17.94 0.65
C ILE A 387 -22.80 16.44 0.55
N LEU A 388 -21.55 16.12 0.21
CA LEU A 388 -21.10 14.73 0.08
C LEU A 388 -21.22 13.95 1.38
N MET A 389 -20.82 14.55 2.52
CA MET A 389 -20.98 13.91 3.84
C MET A 389 -22.45 13.76 4.23
N THR A 390 -23.31 14.70 3.86
CA THR A 390 -24.76 14.59 4.09
C THR A 390 -25.34 13.39 3.32
N VAL A 391 -24.97 13.23 2.05
CA VAL A 391 -25.37 12.06 1.24
C VAL A 391 -24.81 10.76 1.83
N SER A 392 -23.52 10.77 2.20
CA SER A 392 -22.85 9.63 2.85
C SER A 392 -23.65 9.16 4.08
N ASN A 393 -23.99 10.05 4.98
CA ASN A 393 -24.73 9.74 6.20
C ASN A 393 -26.18 9.33 5.94
N ALA A 394 -26.87 10.01 5.02
CA ALA A 394 -28.27 9.71 4.73
C ALA A 394 -28.47 8.36 4.05
N GLU A 395 -27.50 7.93 3.24
CA GLU A 395 -27.62 6.72 2.42
C GLU A 395 -26.68 5.59 2.85
N GLY A 396 -25.86 5.76 3.86
CA GLY A 396 -24.86 4.77 4.31
C GLY A 396 -23.85 4.43 3.22
N ARG A 397 -23.29 5.44 2.54
CA ARG A 397 -22.27 5.31 1.49
C ARG A 397 -20.90 5.71 2.01
N LEU A 398 -19.88 4.98 1.60
CA LEU A 398 -18.49 5.38 1.81
C LEU A 398 -18.18 6.59 0.92
N LEU A 399 -17.78 7.72 1.50
CA LEU A 399 -17.32 8.88 0.74
C LEU A 399 -15.86 8.67 0.31
N LEU A 400 -15.60 8.75 -1.01
CA LEU A 400 -14.27 8.63 -1.59
C LEU A 400 -13.71 10.02 -1.90
N SER A 401 -12.50 10.30 -1.42
CA SER A 401 -11.73 11.50 -1.75
C SER A 401 -11.00 11.31 -3.08
N THR A 402 -10.87 12.38 -3.86
CA THR A 402 -10.34 12.37 -5.22
C THR A 402 -9.00 13.10 -5.37
N GLY A 403 -8.40 13.60 -4.27
CA GLY A 403 -7.09 14.24 -4.29
C GLY A 403 -5.97 13.27 -4.64
N ASN A 404 -5.03 13.68 -5.49
CA ASN A 404 -3.87 12.91 -5.90
C ASN A 404 -2.60 13.29 -5.13
N LYS A 405 -1.54 12.48 -5.23
CA LYS A 405 -0.27 12.67 -4.52
C LYS A 405 0.41 14.00 -4.84
N SER A 406 0.39 14.44 -6.09
CA SER A 406 1.07 15.67 -6.53
C SER A 406 0.45 16.90 -5.88
N GLU A 407 -0.88 16.98 -5.85
CA GLU A 407 -1.63 18.04 -5.17
C GLU A 407 -1.41 18.01 -3.66
N LEU A 408 -1.54 16.84 -3.04
CA LEU A 408 -1.36 16.65 -1.59
C LEU A 408 0.08 16.94 -1.14
N ALA A 409 1.07 16.63 -1.96
CA ALA A 409 2.47 16.91 -1.66
C ALA A 409 2.72 18.41 -1.50
N LEU A 410 2.16 19.23 -2.39
CA LEU A 410 2.32 20.69 -2.36
C LEU A 410 1.26 21.42 -1.52
N GLY A 411 0.32 20.66 -0.91
CA GLY A 411 -0.77 21.22 -0.13
C GLY A 411 -1.81 21.98 -0.95
N TYR A 412 -1.89 21.68 -2.26
CA TYR A 412 -2.90 22.20 -3.17
C TYR A 412 -4.23 21.45 -2.95
N CYS A 413 -4.78 21.64 -1.78
CA CYS A 413 -6.03 21.05 -1.31
C CYS A 413 -6.66 21.91 -0.22
N THR A 414 -7.97 21.74 -0.05
CA THR A 414 -8.77 22.47 0.95
C THR A 414 -9.17 21.53 2.09
N LEU A 415 -8.71 21.87 3.32
CA LEU A 415 -9.15 21.16 4.52
C LEU A 415 -10.66 21.16 4.65
N TYR A 416 -11.22 19.97 4.92
CA TYR A 416 -12.67 19.74 5.07
C TYR A 416 -13.49 20.02 3.80
N GLY A 417 -12.81 20.20 2.68
CA GLY A 417 -13.40 20.31 1.35
C GLY A 417 -13.10 19.06 0.52
N ASP A 418 -12.17 19.15 -0.40
CA ASP A 418 -11.69 18.03 -1.25
C ASP A 418 -10.88 16.97 -0.48
N THR A 419 -10.34 17.31 0.71
CA THR A 419 -9.73 16.35 1.63
C THR A 419 -10.74 15.57 2.47
N ASN A 420 -12.04 15.80 2.28
CA ASN A 420 -13.11 15.13 3.01
C ASN A 420 -13.32 13.69 2.48
N GLY A 421 -13.66 12.76 3.38
CA GLY A 421 -14.00 11.39 2.99
C GLY A 421 -13.55 10.33 3.98
N GLY A 422 -13.85 9.07 3.64
CA GLY A 422 -13.45 7.89 4.41
C GLY A 422 -12.27 7.13 3.79
N LEU A 423 -11.93 7.39 2.51
CA LEU A 423 -10.81 6.77 1.80
C LEU A 423 -10.29 7.68 0.69
N ALA A 424 -8.99 7.95 0.68
CA ALA A 424 -8.29 8.64 -0.40
C ALA A 424 -7.74 7.61 -1.41
N VAL A 425 -8.49 7.39 -2.49
CA VAL A 425 -8.23 6.28 -3.43
C VAL A 425 -6.92 6.49 -4.19
N ILE A 426 -6.66 7.71 -4.67
CA ILE A 426 -5.47 8.06 -5.47
C ILE A 426 -4.50 9.00 -4.73
N GLY A 427 -4.60 9.08 -3.41
CA GLY A 427 -3.75 9.96 -2.60
C GLY A 427 -2.25 9.63 -2.62
N ASP A 428 -1.88 8.45 -3.08
CA ASP A 428 -0.49 8.05 -3.32
C ASP A 428 -0.16 7.84 -4.82
N VAL A 429 -1.03 8.31 -5.72
CA VAL A 429 -0.84 8.27 -7.19
C VAL A 429 -0.43 9.65 -7.68
N LEU A 430 0.68 9.76 -8.41
CA LEU A 430 1.12 11.01 -9.04
C LEU A 430 0.16 11.42 -10.17
N LYS A 431 0.04 12.73 -10.44
CA LYS A 431 -0.88 13.25 -11.47
C LYS A 431 -0.61 12.66 -12.86
N THR A 432 0.65 12.51 -13.21
CA THR A 432 1.06 11.86 -14.48
C THR A 432 0.61 10.40 -14.56
N GLU A 433 0.63 9.69 -13.43
CA GLU A 433 0.12 8.32 -13.31
C GLU A 433 -1.42 8.29 -13.38
N VAL A 434 -2.13 9.30 -12.85
CA VAL A 434 -3.59 9.43 -13.01
C VAL A 434 -3.96 9.53 -14.49
N PHE A 435 -3.22 10.32 -15.28
CA PHE A 435 -3.41 10.38 -16.73
C PHE A 435 -3.11 9.03 -17.40
N ALA A 436 -2.07 8.33 -16.98
CA ALA A 436 -1.73 7.01 -17.49
C ALA A 436 -2.83 5.99 -17.17
N LEU A 437 -3.35 5.99 -15.93
CA LEU A 437 -4.50 5.15 -15.52
C LEU A 437 -5.74 5.43 -16.37
N ALA A 438 -6.08 6.70 -16.60
CA ALA A 438 -7.25 7.06 -17.40
C ALA A 438 -7.14 6.53 -18.86
N ARG A 439 -5.96 6.67 -19.47
CA ARG A 439 -5.71 6.13 -20.82
C ARG A 439 -5.74 4.59 -20.83
N HIS A 440 -5.19 3.97 -19.79
CA HIS A 440 -5.18 2.51 -19.67
C HIS A 440 -6.59 1.95 -19.46
N ILE A 441 -7.44 2.61 -18.67
CA ILE A 441 -8.85 2.25 -18.51
C ILE A 441 -9.58 2.29 -19.87
N ASN A 442 -9.22 3.23 -20.72
CA ASN A 442 -9.81 3.38 -22.05
C ASN A 442 -9.19 2.48 -23.16
N ARG A 443 -8.24 1.59 -22.84
CA ARG A 443 -7.49 0.82 -23.84
C ARG A 443 -8.36 -0.01 -24.80
N GLU A 444 -9.50 -0.50 -24.33
CA GLU A 444 -10.41 -1.34 -25.11
C GLU A 444 -11.61 -0.58 -25.66
N ARG A 445 -12.09 0.40 -24.89
CA ARG A 445 -13.22 1.26 -25.26
C ARG A 445 -13.19 2.55 -24.46
N GLU A 446 -13.86 3.56 -24.97
CA GLU A 446 -14.02 4.82 -24.25
C GLU A 446 -14.98 4.66 -23.07
N LEU A 447 -14.43 4.62 -21.86
CA LEU A 447 -15.17 4.63 -20.60
C LEU A 447 -15.12 6.01 -19.94
N ILE A 448 -13.92 6.57 -19.83
CA ILE A 448 -13.70 7.96 -19.43
C ILE A 448 -13.73 8.82 -20.69
N PRO A 449 -14.64 9.79 -20.84
CA PRO A 449 -14.69 10.65 -22.01
C PRO A 449 -13.32 11.27 -22.33
N TRP A 450 -12.90 11.22 -23.60
CA TRP A 450 -11.63 11.81 -24.03
C TRP A 450 -11.57 13.32 -23.75
N ALA A 451 -12.73 14.00 -23.68
CA ALA A 451 -12.82 15.39 -23.29
C ALA A 451 -12.25 15.61 -21.88
N ILE A 452 -12.52 14.70 -20.93
CA ILE A 452 -11.97 14.74 -19.54
C ILE A 452 -10.45 14.53 -19.57
N ILE A 453 -9.96 13.53 -20.33
CA ILE A 453 -8.53 13.17 -20.38
C ILE A 453 -7.69 14.29 -21.01
N ASN A 454 -8.23 14.97 -22.02
CA ASN A 454 -7.53 16.00 -22.77
C ASN A 454 -7.75 17.43 -22.22
N LYS A 455 -8.66 17.59 -21.24
CA LYS A 455 -8.93 18.87 -20.59
C LYS A 455 -7.71 19.33 -19.77
N ARG A 456 -7.40 20.63 -19.87
CA ARG A 456 -6.40 21.26 -19.00
C ARG A 456 -6.88 21.22 -17.53
N PRO A 457 -6.06 20.72 -16.57
CA PRO A 457 -6.44 20.65 -15.17
C PRO A 457 -6.84 21.99 -14.57
N SER A 458 -7.96 22.00 -13.85
CA SER A 458 -8.51 23.19 -13.19
C SER A 458 -9.39 22.80 -12.01
N ALA A 459 -9.30 23.55 -10.90
CA ALA A 459 -10.20 23.41 -9.77
C ALA A 459 -11.57 24.08 -9.99
N GLU A 460 -11.72 24.93 -11.00
CA GLU A 460 -12.94 25.69 -11.33
C GLU A 460 -13.58 26.42 -10.12
N LEU A 461 -12.74 27.02 -9.27
CA LEU A 461 -13.16 27.80 -8.08
C LEU A 461 -13.20 29.31 -8.34
N ALA A 462 -12.55 29.75 -9.42
CA ALA A 462 -12.51 31.14 -9.89
C ALA A 462 -12.58 31.18 -11.42
N PRO A 463 -12.92 32.35 -12.03
CA PRO A 463 -12.93 32.51 -13.47
C PRO A 463 -11.53 32.23 -14.09
N ASP A 464 -11.49 31.49 -15.21
CA ASP A 464 -10.27 31.18 -15.96
C ASP A 464 -9.11 30.62 -15.10
N GLN A 465 -9.44 29.86 -14.07
CA GLN A 465 -8.46 29.23 -13.17
C GLN A 465 -7.93 27.93 -13.80
N PHE A 466 -6.59 27.75 -13.75
CA PHE A 466 -5.91 26.50 -14.15
C PHE A 466 -4.80 26.16 -13.15
N ASP A 467 -4.54 24.87 -12.95
CA ASP A 467 -3.58 24.40 -11.94
C ASP A 467 -2.15 24.91 -12.19
N ASP A 468 -1.73 25.02 -13.47
CA ASP A 468 -0.41 25.50 -13.87
C ASP A 468 -0.15 27.01 -13.62
N GLN A 469 -1.16 27.74 -13.13
CA GLN A 469 -0.97 29.10 -12.61
C GLN A 469 -0.42 29.10 -11.17
N SER A 470 -0.55 28.00 -10.44
CA SER A 470 -0.16 27.84 -9.04
C SER A 470 0.84 26.73 -8.79
N LEU A 471 0.91 25.75 -9.69
CA LEU A 471 1.77 24.58 -9.63
C LEU A 471 2.70 24.55 -10.85
N PRO A 472 3.90 24.01 -10.71
CA PRO A 472 4.71 23.65 -11.88
C PRO A 472 3.96 22.64 -12.77
N PRO A 473 4.26 22.59 -14.09
CA PRO A 473 3.72 21.53 -14.95
C PRO A 473 3.98 20.15 -14.35
N TYR A 474 2.98 19.25 -14.40
CA TYR A 474 3.05 17.96 -13.71
C TYR A 474 4.13 17.03 -14.26
N ASP A 475 4.48 17.14 -15.53
CA ASP A 475 5.61 16.43 -16.16
C ASP A 475 6.98 16.86 -15.62
N VAL A 476 7.08 18.04 -15.02
CA VAL A 476 8.26 18.53 -14.31
C VAL A 476 8.18 18.24 -12.81
N LEU A 477 7.01 18.44 -12.20
CA LEU A 477 6.78 18.27 -10.78
C LEU A 477 6.93 16.81 -10.33
N ASP A 478 6.26 15.90 -11.00
CA ASP A 478 6.14 14.51 -10.56
C ASP A 478 7.47 13.74 -10.53
N PRO A 479 8.40 13.90 -11.51
CA PRO A 479 9.74 13.31 -11.39
C PRO A 479 10.51 13.79 -10.17
N ILE A 480 10.40 15.08 -9.80
CA ILE A 480 11.03 15.64 -8.59
C ILE A 480 10.43 15.00 -7.34
N LEU A 481 9.10 14.90 -7.28
CA LEU A 481 8.40 14.25 -6.16
C LEU A 481 8.75 12.77 -6.05
N GLN A 482 8.86 12.06 -7.17
CA GLN A 482 9.23 10.65 -7.20
C GLN A 482 10.65 10.44 -6.65
N LEU A 483 11.63 11.21 -7.12
CA LEU A 483 13.00 11.15 -6.60
C LEU A 483 13.04 11.45 -5.11
N TYR A 484 12.31 12.47 -4.68
CA TYR A 484 12.29 12.90 -3.28
C TYR A 484 11.62 11.89 -2.34
N PHE A 485 10.41 11.41 -2.68
CA PHE A 485 9.65 10.48 -1.81
C PHE A 485 10.19 9.06 -1.88
N GLU A 486 10.31 8.49 -3.08
CA GLU A 486 10.59 7.07 -3.24
C GLU A 486 12.08 6.74 -3.08
N ARG A 487 12.98 7.62 -3.54
CA ARG A 487 14.43 7.42 -3.46
C ARG A 487 15.10 8.18 -2.31
N LYS A 488 14.36 9.04 -1.60
CA LYS A 488 14.90 9.94 -0.57
C LYS A 488 16.06 10.79 -1.08
N ALA A 489 16.05 11.14 -2.37
CA ALA A 489 17.12 11.88 -3.00
C ALA A 489 17.31 13.25 -2.35
N ALA A 490 18.56 13.64 -2.13
CA ALA A 490 18.92 14.96 -1.67
C ALA A 490 18.67 16.01 -2.78
N PRO A 491 18.48 17.31 -2.44
CA PRO A 491 18.27 18.35 -3.45
C PRO A 491 19.29 18.35 -4.57
N GLU A 492 20.58 18.16 -4.24
CA GLU A 492 21.67 18.17 -5.22
C GLU A 492 21.64 16.94 -6.17
N GLU A 493 21.14 15.80 -5.70
CA GLU A 493 20.95 14.61 -6.54
C GLU A 493 19.80 14.83 -7.52
N ILE A 494 18.72 15.50 -7.09
CA ILE A 494 17.60 15.86 -7.95
C ILE A 494 18.03 16.87 -9.02
N ILE A 495 18.85 17.86 -8.65
CA ILE A 495 19.42 18.84 -9.58
C ILE A 495 20.36 18.13 -10.58
N ALA A 496 21.20 17.20 -10.12
CA ALA A 496 22.08 16.41 -10.97
C ALA A 496 21.32 15.52 -11.97
N ALA A 497 20.06 15.16 -11.65
CA ALA A 497 19.16 14.46 -12.57
C ALA A 497 18.56 15.38 -13.66
N GLY A 498 18.92 16.67 -13.71
CA GLY A 498 18.55 17.61 -14.77
C GLY A 498 17.45 18.61 -14.41
N HIS A 499 17.05 18.69 -13.14
CA HIS A 499 16.02 19.63 -12.70
C HIS A 499 16.62 20.98 -12.29
N GLU A 500 15.88 22.07 -12.56
CA GLU A 500 16.31 23.44 -12.28
C GLU A 500 16.42 23.67 -10.77
N ARG A 501 17.55 24.23 -10.31
CA ARG A 501 17.91 24.41 -8.89
C ARG A 501 16.85 25.17 -8.09
N ALA A 502 16.43 26.34 -8.56
CA ALA A 502 15.47 27.18 -7.84
C ALA A 502 14.13 26.47 -7.69
N LEU A 503 13.68 25.79 -8.74
CA LEU A 503 12.45 25.01 -8.74
C LEU A 503 12.49 23.83 -7.76
N VAL A 504 13.60 23.08 -7.73
CA VAL A 504 13.78 21.95 -6.78
C VAL A 504 13.66 22.46 -5.35
N TYR A 505 14.36 23.56 -4.98
CA TYR A 505 14.28 24.09 -3.63
C TYR A 505 12.88 24.64 -3.31
N ASP A 506 12.18 25.28 -4.24
CA ASP A 506 10.80 25.74 -4.04
C ASP A 506 9.86 24.57 -3.76
N ILE A 507 9.87 23.57 -4.62
CA ILE A 507 9.03 22.35 -4.47
C ILE A 507 9.31 21.68 -3.13
N LEU A 508 10.57 21.42 -2.79
CA LEU A 508 10.90 20.71 -1.56
C LEU A 508 10.55 21.51 -0.31
N ASN A 509 10.68 22.85 -0.33
CA ASN A 509 10.25 23.71 0.76
C ASN A 509 8.73 23.76 0.90
N ARG A 510 7.97 23.71 -0.20
CA ARG A 510 6.49 23.57 -0.17
C ARG A 510 6.09 22.22 0.38
N VAL A 511 6.74 21.13 -0.03
CA VAL A 511 6.51 19.79 0.51
C VAL A 511 6.79 19.72 2.02
N GLU A 512 7.87 20.34 2.51
CA GLU A 512 8.23 20.33 3.93
C GLU A 512 7.51 21.42 4.76
N SER A 513 6.68 22.24 4.14
CA SER A 513 5.97 23.31 4.86
C SER A 513 5.10 22.77 6.00
N PRO A 514 5.22 23.33 7.23
CA PRO A 514 4.36 22.98 8.36
C PRO A 514 2.86 23.06 8.05
N ALA A 515 2.45 24.09 7.29
CA ALA A 515 1.05 24.28 6.89
C ALA A 515 0.55 23.14 6.00
N ASN A 516 1.39 22.63 5.10
CA ASN A 516 1.03 21.52 4.22
C ASN A 516 1.08 20.18 4.96
N GLU A 517 2.05 19.99 5.86
CA GLU A 517 2.06 18.79 6.71
C GLU A 517 0.85 18.76 7.65
N PHE A 518 0.42 19.91 8.19
CA PHE A 518 -0.81 20.02 8.97
C PHE A 518 -2.05 19.56 8.18
N LYS A 519 -2.16 19.94 6.89
CA LYS A 519 -3.25 19.48 6.01
C LYS A 519 -3.17 17.95 5.80
N ARG A 520 -1.98 17.42 5.48
CA ARG A 520 -1.78 15.98 5.23
C ARG A 520 -2.11 15.09 6.41
N ARG A 521 -1.94 15.59 7.66
CA ARG A 521 -2.32 14.85 8.89
C ARG A 521 -3.82 14.65 9.07
N GLN A 522 -4.63 15.32 8.26
CA GLN A 522 -6.09 15.28 8.34
C GLN A 522 -6.72 14.62 7.11
N LEU A 523 -5.91 13.98 6.29
CA LEU A 523 -6.40 13.18 5.17
C LEU A 523 -7.07 11.89 5.67
N PRO A 524 -8.07 11.38 4.95
CA PRO A 524 -8.58 10.04 5.18
C PRO A 524 -7.47 9.00 4.91
N PRO A 525 -7.64 7.75 5.37
CA PRO A 525 -6.75 6.65 5.02
C PRO A 525 -6.50 6.61 3.51
N THR A 526 -5.22 6.52 3.12
CA THR A 526 -4.79 6.57 1.73
C THR A 526 -4.36 5.18 1.27
N LEU A 527 -4.79 4.73 0.11
CA LEU A 527 -4.30 3.50 -0.51
C LEU A 527 -2.83 3.69 -0.93
N ILE A 528 -1.95 2.85 -0.41
CA ILE A 528 -0.50 2.97 -0.56
C ILE A 528 -0.05 2.11 -1.74
N ILE A 529 0.62 2.73 -2.71
CA ILE A 529 1.19 2.08 -3.90
C ILE A 529 2.68 2.37 -4.09
N SER A 530 3.25 3.24 -3.27
CA SER A 530 4.65 3.63 -3.35
C SER A 530 5.36 3.54 -1.99
N ARG A 531 6.70 3.55 -2.01
CA ARG A 531 7.49 3.66 -0.78
C ARG A 531 7.35 5.05 -0.17
N HIS A 532 7.38 5.13 1.17
CA HIS A 532 7.32 6.38 1.93
C HIS A 532 6.10 7.25 1.57
N ALA A 533 4.96 6.60 1.36
CA ALA A 533 3.69 7.24 1.07
C ALA A 533 3.34 8.33 2.10
N ILE A 534 2.65 9.36 1.64
CA ILE A 534 2.10 10.40 2.52
C ILE A 534 1.13 9.75 3.52
N GLY A 535 1.29 10.05 4.81
CA GLY A 535 0.51 9.47 5.90
C GLY A 535 1.32 8.51 6.75
N ILE A 536 1.12 7.20 6.65
CA ILE A 536 1.74 6.20 7.54
C ILE A 536 3.24 6.05 7.27
N GLY A 537 3.67 5.97 6.02
CA GLY A 537 5.05 5.67 5.63
C GLY A 537 6.04 6.84 5.81
N ARG A 538 5.53 8.06 6.04
CA ARG A 538 6.35 9.26 6.17
C ARG A 538 6.00 10.03 7.42
N ARG A 539 6.91 10.03 8.39
CA ARG A 539 6.74 10.72 9.68
C ARG A 539 7.54 12.04 9.68
N ARG A 540 6.87 13.19 9.62
CA ARG A 540 7.46 14.54 9.69
C ARG A 540 6.84 15.34 10.84
N PRO A 541 7.60 16.18 11.56
CA PRO A 541 7.01 17.08 12.57
C PRO A 541 6.17 18.16 11.88
N VAL A 542 5.06 18.55 12.48
CA VAL A 542 4.26 19.73 12.06
C VAL A 542 4.86 21.00 12.66
N THR A 543 5.33 20.93 13.90
CA THR A 543 5.86 22.09 14.63
C THR A 543 7.36 22.25 14.38
N HIS A 544 7.73 22.89 13.26
CA HIS A 544 9.13 23.17 12.94
C HIS A 544 9.27 24.46 12.14
N ARG A 545 10.51 24.97 12.04
CA ARG A 545 10.90 26.15 11.25
C ARG A 545 11.99 25.81 10.21
N TYR A 546 12.22 24.53 9.95
CA TYR A 546 13.23 24.11 9.00
C TYR A 546 12.86 24.54 7.57
N ARG A 547 13.83 25.12 6.86
CA ARG A 547 13.76 25.40 5.42
C ARG A 547 15.06 24.95 4.77
N ARG A 548 14.96 24.31 3.65
CA ARG A 548 16.12 23.99 2.82
C ARG A 548 16.66 25.25 2.19
N GLN A 549 17.96 25.44 2.28
CA GLN A 549 18.64 26.54 1.60
C GLN A 549 19.66 25.96 0.61
N PRO A 550 19.80 26.57 -0.59
CA PRO A 550 20.89 26.18 -1.47
C PRO A 550 22.22 26.46 -0.77
N PRO A 551 23.27 25.65 -0.96
CA PRO A 551 24.59 25.97 -0.43
C PRO A 551 25.03 27.32 -0.98
N ASP A 552 25.51 28.22 -0.11
CA ASP A 552 26.03 29.51 -0.53
C ASP A 552 27.15 29.31 -1.56
N ALA A 553 27.13 30.05 -2.64
CA ALA A 553 28.09 29.97 -3.73
C ALA A 553 29.54 30.28 -3.27
N THR A 554 29.73 30.70 -2.02
CA THR A 554 31.01 31.06 -1.39
C THR A 554 31.54 29.97 -0.45
N GLN A 555 30.75 28.96 -0.09
CA GLN A 555 31.24 27.81 0.68
C GLN A 555 31.48 26.65 -0.28
N GLY A 556 32.73 26.39 -0.61
CA GLY A 556 33.14 25.22 -1.39
C GLY A 556 32.56 23.98 -0.78
N ALA A 557 32.10 23.10 -1.63
CA ALA A 557 31.35 21.88 -1.33
C ALA A 557 31.88 21.14 -0.07
N VAL A 558 31.29 21.44 1.07
CA VAL A 558 31.35 20.56 2.20
C VAL A 558 30.32 19.46 1.85
N THR A 559 30.83 18.34 1.39
CA THR A 559 30.03 17.11 1.26
C THR A 559 29.54 16.74 2.65
N THR A 560 28.43 17.33 3.08
CA THR A 560 27.64 16.77 4.15
C THR A 560 26.95 15.54 3.57
N ARG A 561 27.66 14.41 3.61
CA ARG A 561 26.98 13.12 3.59
C ARG A 561 25.94 13.22 4.70
N SER A 562 24.68 13.10 4.36
CA SER A 562 23.64 12.91 5.35
C SER A 562 24.07 11.72 6.19
N ALA A 563 24.31 11.94 7.47
CA ALA A 563 24.57 10.88 8.41
C ALA A 563 23.27 10.07 8.53
N ASP A 564 23.10 9.11 7.63
CA ASP A 564 22.34 7.90 7.93
C ASP A 564 23.20 7.21 9.01
N PRO A 565 22.66 6.84 10.18
CA PRO A 565 23.40 6.15 11.25
C PRO A 565 24.17 4.90 10.78
N ARG A 566 23.95 4.48 9.54
CA ARG A 566 24.60 3.35 8.85
C ARG A 566 25.97 3.67 8.23
N ASP A 567 26.41 4.95 8.19
CA ASP A 567 27.67 5.36 7.52
C ASP A 567 28.88 5.52 8.48
N GLU A 568 28.70 5.40 9.81
CA GLU A 568 29.80 5.54 10.77
C GLU A 568 30.74 4.32 10.88
N GLY A 569 30.49 3.26 10.12
CA GLY A 569 31.29 2.01 10.17
C GLY A 569 32.52 1.92 9.24
N ARG A 570 32.80 2.93 8.40
CA ARG A 570 33.80 2.78 7.32
C ARG A 570 35.04 3.71 7.35
N THR A 571 35.37 4.30 8.47
CA THR A 571 36.61 5.10 8.56
C THR A 571 37.45 4.74 9.80
N ARG A 572 37.84 3.49 9.94
CA ARG A 572 38.96 3.07 10.78
C ARG A 572 39.60 1.84 10.17
N GLU A 573 40.40 2.04 9.11
CA GLU A 573 41.52 1.15 8.76
C GLU A 573 42.19 1.70 7.49
N ALA A 574 43.05 2.71 7.66
CA ALA A 574 44.17 3.00 6.76
C ALA A 574 45.02 4.12 7.35
N LYS A 575 45.73 3.88 8.45
CA LYS A 575 46.98 4.52 8.84
C LYS A 575 47.64 3.66 9.91
N GLY A 576 48.61 2.90 9.48
CA GLY A 576 49.48 2.13 10.36
C GLY A 576 50.22 1.05 9.60
N GLY A 577 51.37 1.38 9.04
CA GLY A 577 52.31 0.45 8.43
C GLY A 577 53.25 1.19 7.47
#